data_1a3d35abc2166534428b456798215c59
#
_entry.id   1a3d35abc2166534428b456798215c59
#
_cell.length_a   1.000
_cell.length_b   1.000
_cell.length_c   1.000
_cell.angle_alpha   90.00
_cell.angle_beta   90.00
_cell.angle_gamma   90.00
#
_symmetry.space_group_name_H-M   'P 1'
#
loop_
_entity.id
_entity.type
_entity.pdbx_description
1 polymer ?
#
loop_
_entity_poly.entity_id
_entity_poly.type
_entity_poly.pdbx_seq_one_letter_code
_entity_poly.pdbx_strand_id
1 'polypeptide(L)'
;MEFIKKMIKEWLPYVIILVLVLLVKAYIVTPIRVNGPSMNSTLKDGDIMFLNEITYRFNDIKRFDIVVVKYDDEYIIKRVIGLPGEIISYKNNKLYINGKYVKEDFKHKDTNDFENVRIGDNEYFVMGDNRANSLDSRIIGPISKKSIKGRAKLTIFPFKRFGIKK
;
A
#
# COMPACT_ATOMS: atom_id res chain seq x y z
N MET A 1 -7.44 -52.32 -8.90
CA MET A 1 -8.22 -51.28 -8.18
C MET A 1 -7.51 -50.83 -6.91
N GLU A 2 -6.87 -51.68 -6.13
CA GLU A 2 -6.14 -51.36 -4.90
C GLU A 2 -4.89 -50.50 -5.16
N PHE A 3 -4.12 -50.80 -6.21
CA PHE A 3 -2.91 -50.04 -6.59
C PHE A 3 -3.21 -48.54 -6.86
N ILE A 4 -4.33 -48.25 -7.59
CA ILE A 4 -4.73 -46.88 -7.89
C ILE A 4 -5.17 -46.16 -6.61
N LYS A 5 -5.91 -46.82 -5.72
CA LYS A 5 -6.30 -46.24 -4.43
C LYS A 5 -5.11 -45.91 -3.54
N LYS A 6 -4.10 -46.78 -3.51
CA LYS A 6 -2.87 -46.57 -2.76
C LYS A 6 -2.13 -45.34 -3.32
N MET A 7 -1.96 -45.28 -4.64
CA MET A 7 -1.29 -44.18 -5.33
C MET A 7 -2.01 -42.82 -5.06
N ILE A 8 -3.34 -42.79 -5.18
CA ILE A 8 -4.12 -41.59 -4.88
C ILE A 8 -3.91 -41.16 -3.41
N LYS A 9 -3.95 -42.10 -2.47
CA LYS A 9 -3.77 -41.81 -1.04
C LYS A 9 -2.38 -41.24 -0.73
N GLU A 10 -1.35 -41.71 -1.42
CA GLU A 10 0.03 -41.23 -1.23
C GLU A 10 0.24 -39.84 -1.85
N TRP A 11 -0.34 -39.56 -3.02
CA TRP A 11 -0.15 -38.30 -3.73
C TRP A 11 -1.12 -37.18 -3.36
N LEU A 12 -2.29 -37.52 -2.86
CA LEU A 12 -3.35 -36.54 -2.51
C LEU A 12 -2.86 -35.44 -1.57
N PRO A 13 -2.10 -35.66 -0.49
CA PRO A 13 -1.63 -34.60 0.38
C PRO A 13 -0.70 -33.61 -0.35
N TYR A 14 0.14 -34.09 -1.24
CA TYR A 14 1.03 -33.20 -2.02
C TYR A 14 0.25 -32.35 -3.01
N VAL A 15 -0.77 -32.93 -3.66
CA VAL A 15 -1.66 -32.20 -4.57
C VAL A 15 -2.44 -31.15 -3.79
N ILE A 16 -2.98 -31.46 -2.61
CA ILE A 16 -3.67 -30.49 -1.76
C ILE A 16 -2.75 -29.32 -1.37
N ILE A 17 -1.52 -29.62 -0.93
CA ILE A 17 -0.52 -28.59 -0.57
C ILE A 17 -0.21 -27.71 -1.79
N LEU A 18 0.02 -28.33 -2.96
CA LEU A 18 0.29 -27.58 -4.18
C LEU A 18 -0.87 -26.66 -4.55
N VAL A 19 -2.11 -27.17 -4.51
CA VAL A 19 -3.31 -26.38 -4.79
C VAL A 19 -3.45 -25.23 -3.79
N LEU A 20 -3.24 -25.48 -2.50
CA LEU A 20 -3.26 -24.42 -1.47
C LEU A 20 -2.20 -23.34 -1.72
N VAL A 21 -0.98 -23.74 -2.04
CA VAL A 21 0.11 -22.79 -2.37
C VAL A 21 -0.24 -21.96 -3.60
N LEU A 22 -0.80 -22.59 -4.65
CA LEU A 22 -1.24 -21.89 -5.86
C LEU A 22 -2.40 -20.92 -5.58
N LEU A 23 -3.35 -21.31 -4.73
CA LEU A 23 -4.46 -20.44 -4.31
C LEU A 23 -3.95 -19.24 -3.49
N VAL A 24 -3.04 -19.48 -2.55
CA VAL A 24 -2.40 -18.38 -1.77
C VAL A 24 -1.66 -17.44 -2.72
N LYS A 25 -0.88 -17.97 -3.65
CA LYS A 25 -0.14 -17.17 -4.64
C LYS A 25 -1.09 -16.38 -5.57
N ALA A 26 -2.18 -17.00 -6.02
CA ALA A 26 -3.09 -16.39 -7.00
C ALA A 26 -4.00 -15.30 -6.39
N TYR A 27 -4.36 -15.42 -5.10
CA TYR A 27 -5.41 -14.60 -4.51
C TYR A 27 -4.97 -13.71 -3.35
N ILE A 28 -3.78 -13.92 -2.77
CA ILE A 28 -3.45 -13.25 -1.50
C ILE A 28 -2.27 -12.27 -1.63
N VAL A 29 -1.26 -12.59 -2.43
CA VAL A 29 0.00 -11.83 -2.39
C VAL A 29 0.65 -11.69 -3.76
N THR A 30 0.73 -10.48 -4.28
CA THR A 30 1.43 -10.16 -5.52
C THR A 30 2.75 -9.46 -5.21
N PRO A 31 3.92 -9.98 -5.67
CA PRO A 31 5.17 -9.24 -5.53
C PRO A 31 5.14 -8.02 -6.45
N ILE A 32 5.49 -6.86 -5.89
CA ILE A 32 5.61 -5.60 -6.62
C ILE A 32 7.01 -5.02 -6.43
N ARG A 33 7.52 -4.38 -7.47
CA ARG A 33 8.79 -3.63 -7.41
C ARG A 33 8.50 -2.15 -7.19
N VAL A 34 9.22 -1.56 -6.24
CA VAL A 34 9.19 -0.11 -6.02
C VAL A 34 9.96 0.56 -7.15
N ASN A 35 9.31 1.43 -7.90
CA ASN A 35 9.92 2.22 -8.96
C ASN A 35 9.92 3.70 -8.57
N GLY A 36 11.10 4.31 -8.63
CA GLY A 36 11.30 5.73 -8.40
C GLY A 36 11.44 6.14 -6.94
N PRO A 37 11.75 7.42 -6.71
CA PRO A 37 12.19 7.94 -5.42
C PRO A 37 11.05 8.45 -4.52
N SER A 38 9.79 8.38 -4.95
CA SER A 38 8.68 9.06 -4.25
C SER A 38 8.45 8.60 -2.81
N MET A 39 8.88 7.39 -2.46
CA MET A 39 8.79 6.82 -1.10
C MET A 39 10.17 6.71 -0.41
N ASN A 40 11.19 7.43 -0.88
CA ASN A 40 12.59 7.21 -0.55
C ASN A 40 12.98 7.38 0.94
N SER A 41 12.13 7.96 1.76
CA SER A 41 12.35 7.96 3.22
C SER A 41 12.08 6.59 3.85
N THR A 42 11.15 5.79 3.29
CA THR A 42 10.71 4.49 3.80
C THR A 42 11.08 3.34 2.88
N LEU A 43 10.84 3.50 1.57
CA LEU A 43 11.11 2.51 0.53
C LEU A 43 12.15 3.07 -0.43
N LYS A 44 13.01 2.20 -0.97
CA LYS A 44 13.99 2.59 -1.99
C LYS A 44 13.61 2.02 -3.34
N ASP A 45 14.05 2.69 -4.37
CA ASP A 45 13.97 2.17 -5.73
C ASP A 45 14.58 0.77 -5.81
N GLY A 46 13.89 -0.16 -6.49
CA GLY A 46 14.28 -1.55 -6.61
C GLY A 46 13.88 -2.46 -5.43
N ASP A 47 13.32 -1.94 -4.34
CA ASP A 47 12.74 -2.80 -3.29
C ASP A 47 11.63 -3.67 -3.88
N ILE A 48 11.57 -4.94 -3.45
CA ILE A 48 10.44 -5.83 -3.77
C ILE A 48 9.58 -5.97 -2.51
N MET A 49 8.30 -5.71 -2.67
CA MET A 49 7.30 -5.77 -1.61
C MET A 49 6.19 -6.75 -1.95
N PHE A 50 5.48 -7.22 -0.94
CA PHE A 50 4.21 -7.89 -1.13
C PHE A 50 3.04 -6.91 -1.11
N LEU A 51 2.26 -6.92 -2.19
CA LEU A 51 0.95 -6.31 -2.28
C LEU A 51 -0.10 -7.30 -1.78
N ASN A 52 -0.86 -6.92 -0.77
CA ASN A 52 -2.02 -7.66 -0.32
C ASN A 52 -3.29 -6.99 -0.86
N GLU A 53 -3.88 -7.58 -1.91
CA GLU A 53 -5.06 -7.05 -2.58
C GLU A 53 -6.37 -7.36 -1.84
N ILE A 54 -6.35 -8.40 -1.01
CA ILE A 54 -7.56 -8.86 -0.29
C ILE A 54 -7.79 -8.04 0.98
N THR A 55 -6.76 -7.45 1.56
CA THR A 55 -6.86 -6.75 2.85
C THR A 55 -8.04 -5.78 2.89
N TYR A 56 -8.26 -5.01 1.83
CA TYR A 56 -9.30 -3.99 1.78
C TYR A 56 -10.67 -4.47 1.31
N ARG A 57 -10.83 -5.80 1.10
CA ARG A 57 -12.15 -6.43 0.96
C ARG A 57 -12.81 -6.68 2.33
N PHE A 58 -11.98 -6.85 3.38
CA PHE A 58 -12.43 -7.23 4.72
C PHE A 58 -12.08 -6.18 5.79
N ASN A 59 -11.24 -5.21 5.47
CA ASN A 59 -10.79 -4.18 6.41
C ASN A 59 -10.83 -2.81 5.74
N ASP A 60 -11.02 -1.79 6.54
CA ASP A 60 -10.91 -0.41 6.08
C ASP A 60 -9.46 0.00 5.85
N ILE A 61 -9.29 0.91 4.90
CA ILE A 61 -8.02 1.58 4.66
C ILE A 61 -7.76 2.53 5.83
N LYS A 62 -6.60 2.38 6.47
CA LYS A 62 -6.22 3.17 7.65
C LYS A 62 -5.26 4.29 7.26
N ARG A 63 -5.30 5.37 8.03
CA ARG A 63 -4.30 6.43 7.93
C ARG A 63 -2.90 5.84 8.12
N PHE A 64 -1.98 6.31 7.29
CA PHE A 64 -0.57 5.89 7.19
C PHE A 64 -0.32 4.50 6.59
N ASP A 65 -1.36 3.80 6.10
CA ASP A 65 -1.14 2.62 5.28
C ASP A 65 -0.36 2.98 4.01
N ILE A 66 0.61 2.13 3.63
CA ILE A 66 1.27 2.21 2.34
C ILE A 66 0.41 1.43 1.34
N VAL A 67 -0.04 2.11 0.30
CA VAL A 67 -0.99 1.58 -0.69
C VAL A 67 -0.42 1.64 -2.10
N VAL A 68 -0.86 0.70 -2.93
CA VAL A 68 -0.64 0.73 -4.36
C VAL A 68 -1.88 1.30 -5.02
N VAL A 69 -1.68 2.33 -5.82
CA VAL A 69 -2.74 3.07 -6.49
C VAL A 69 -2.57 2.92 -8.00
N LYS A 70 -3.65 2.62 -8.71
CA LYS A 70 -3.68 2.76 -10.16
C LYS A 70 -3.96 4.22 -10.50
N TYR A 71 -3.05 4.87 -11.20
CA TYR A 71 -3.19 6.22 -11.73
C TYR A 71 -2.80 6.21 -13.21
N ASP A 72 -3.75 6.60 -14.05
CA ASP A 72 -3.66 6.37 -15.49
C ASP A 72 -3.36 4.90 -15.81
N ASP A 73 -2.35 4.60 -16.60
CA ASP A 73 -1.93 3.24 -16.95
C ASP A 73 -0.81 2.70 -16.04
N GLU A 74 -0.45 3.43 -14.98
CA GLU A 74 0.64 3.07 -14.09
C GLU A 74 0.16 2.70 -12.68
N TYR A 75 1.03 2.03 -11.94
CA TYR A 75 0.86 1.78 -10.51
C TYR A 75 1.86 2.59 -9.71
N ILE A 76 1.36 3.44 -8.83
CA ILE A 76 2.18 4.26 -7.94
C ILE A 76 2.02 3.78 -6.49
N ILE A 77 3.11 3.85 -5.71
CA ILE A 77 3.10 3.50 -4.29
C ILE A 77 3.09 4.81 -3.50
N LYS A 78 2.12 4.96 -2.60
CA LYS A 78 1.93 6.15 -1.78
C LYS A 78 1.47 5.78 -0.37
N ARG A 79 1.51 6.74 0.54
CA ARG A 79 0.98 6.62 1.89
C ARG A 79 -0.35 7.35 2.02
N VAL A 80 -1.31 6.72 2.67
CA VAL A 80 -2.60 7.35 3.00
C VAL A 80 -2.38 8.39 4.10
N ILE A 81 -2.69 9.64 3.84
CA ILE A 81 -2.57 10.75 4.79
C ILE A 81 -3.94 11.24 5.26
N GLY A 82 -4.91 11.31 4.37
CA GLY A 82 -6.28 11.71 4.70
C GLY A 82 -7.29 10.61 4.36
N LEU A 83 -8.35 10.53 5.14
CA LEU A 83 -9.43 9.56 5.04
C LEU A 83 -10.70 10.24 4.48
N PRO A 84 -11.70 9.47 4.00
CA PRO A 84 -12.96 10.00 3.49
C PRO A 84 -13.62 11.00 4.43
N GLY A 85 -14.15 12.08 3.87
CA GLY A 85 -14.89 13.13 4.58
C GLY A 85 -14.03 14.10 5.38
N GLU A 86 -12.72 13.93 5.44
CA GLU A 86 -11.81 14.79 6.21
C GLU A 86 -11.40 16.04 5.43
N ILE A 87 -11.00 17.06 6.19
CA ILE A 87 -10.33 18.25 5.68
C ILE A 87 -8.87 18.19 6.12
N ILE A 88 -7.96 18.19 5.15
CA ILE A 88 -6.52 18.11 5.38
C ILE A 88 -5.82 19.43 5.04
N SER A 89 -4.86 19.81 5.86
CA SER A 89 -3.93 20.91 5.60
C SER A 89 -2.55 20.63 6.21
N TYR A 90 -1.54 21.33 5.70
CA TYR A 90 -0.21 21.36 6.28
C TYR A 90 0.20 22.80 6.59
N LYS A 91 0.74 23.00 7.79
CA LYS A 91 1.31 24.26 8.22
C LYS A 91 2.57 24.04 9.04
N ASN A 92 3.66 24.70 8.65
CA ASN A 92 4.98 24.57 9.29
C ASN A 92 5.41 23.08 9.43
N ASN A 93 5.32 22.32 8.33
CA ASN A 93 5.65 20.90 8.26
C ASN A 93 4.82 20.00 9.23
N LYS A 94 3.63 20.43 9.62
CA LYS A 94 2.73 19.69 10.52
C LYS A 94 1.42 19.39 9.82
N LEU A 95 0.97 18.13 9.95
CA LEU A 95 -0.30 17.67 9.42
C LEU A 95 -1.45 18.10 10.33
N TYR A 96 -2.51 18.67 9.74
CA TYR A 96 -3.76 18.95 10.43
C TYR A 96 -4.91 18.23 9.72
N ILE A 97 -5.74 17.55 10.51
CA ILE A 97 -6.96 16.89 10.05
C ILE A 97 -8.15 17.50 10.80
N ASN A 98 -9.09 18.06 10.05
CA ASN A 98 -10.23 18.79 10.61
C ASN A 98 -9.79 19.87 11.62
N GLY A 99 -8.69 20.55 11.32
CA GLY A 99 -8.09 21.58 12.17
C GLY A 99 -7.30 21.08 13.38
N LYS A 100 -7.22 19.77 13.61
CA LYS A 100 -6.45 19.19 14.72
C LYS A 100 -5.11 18.64 14.25
N TYR A 101 -4.05 18.93 15.00
CA TYR A 101 -2.73 18.39 14.73
C TYR A 101 -2.70 16.85 14.84
N VAL A 102 -2.10 16.20 13.84
CA VAL A 102 -1.89 14.76 13.80
C VAL A 102 -0.40 14.48 13.61
N LYS A 103 0.18 13.74 14.54
CA LYS A 103 1.58 13.36 14.47
C LYS A 103 1.80 12.28 13.42
N GLU A 104 2.83 12.46 12.58
CA GLU A 104 3.28 11.49 11.60
C GLU A 104 4.45 10.68 12.19
N ASP A 105 4.17 9.44 12.65
CA ASP A 105 5.18 8.57 13.29
C ASP A 105 5.97 7.73 12.25
N PHE A 106 6.32 8.32 11.14
CA PHE A 106 7.16 7.71 10.11
C PHE A 106 8.12 8.74 9.51
N LYS A 107 9.16 8.28 8.81
CA LYS A 107 10.15 9.17 8.19
C LYS A 107 9.60 9.73 6.88
N HIS A 108 9.59 11.04 6.76
CA HIS A 108 9.27 11.74 5.52
C HIS A 108 10.15 12.98 5.36
N LYS A 109 10.20 13.55 4.18
CA LYS A 109 10.81 14.86 3.91
C LYS A 109 9.86 15.97 4.33
N ASP A 110 10.40 17.17 4.48
CA ASP A 110 9.59 18.34 4.81
C ASP A 110 8.49 18.57 3.76
N THR A 111 7.35 19.00 4.25
CA THR A 111 6.15 19.22 3.45
C THR A 111 5.88 20.71 3.39
N ASN A 112 5.76 21.26 2.17
CA ASN A 112 5.31 22.62 1.97
C ASN A 112 3.88 22.80 2.51
N ASP A 113 3.61 23.99 3.01
CA ASP A 113 2.31 24.36 3.49
C ASP A 113 1.28 24.32 2.36
N PHE A 114 0.10 23.82 2.66
CA PHE A 114 -1.07 23.92 1.80
C PHE A 114 -2.36 24.07 2.62
N GLU A 115 -3.30 24.78 2.05
CA GLU A 115 -4.57 25.10 2.66
C GLU A 115 -5.55 23.91 2.63
N ASN A 116 -6.69 24.07 3.29
CA ASN A 116 -7.69 23.03 3.49
C ASN A 116 -8.15 22.34 2.19
N VAL A 117 -7.82 21.08 2.04
CA VAL A 117 -8.32 20.20 0.98
C VAL A 117 -9.39 19.29 1.56
N ARG A 118 -10.61 19.36 1.04
CA ARG A 118 -11.71 18.47 1.42
C ARG A 118 -11.61 17.17 0.66
N ILE A 119 -11.70 16.06 1.37
CA ILE A 119 -11.66 14.70 0.81
C ILE A 119 -13.10 14.19 0.68
N GLY A 120 -13.49 13.71 -0.48
CA GLY A 120 -14.82 13.14 -0.73
C GLY A 120 -15.08 11.85 0.05
N ASP A 121 -16.35 11.44 0.14
CA ASP A 121 -16.79 10.30 0.97
C ASP A 121 -16.20 8.93 0.51
N ASN A 122 -15.76 8.83 -0.72
CA ASN A 122 -15.12 7.63 -1.28
C ASN A 122 -13.70 7.88 -1.79
N GLU A 123 -13.04 8.89 -1.25
CA GLU A 123 -11.72 9.33 -1.67
C GLU A 123 -10.72 9.28 -0.51
N TYR A 124 -9.45 9.21 -0.88
CA TYR A 124 -8.32 9.20 0.04
C TYR A 124 -7.28 10.21 -0.43
N PHE A 125 -6.68 10.92 0.50
CA PHE A 125 -5.55 11.79 0.21
C PHE A 125 -4.26 11.01 0.46
N VAL A 126 -3.47 10.81 -0.59
CA VAL A 126 -2.23 10.04 -0.50
C VAL A 126 -1.03 10.91 -0.82
N MET A 127 0.09 10.65 -0.13
CA MET A 127 1.34 11.37 -0.36
C MET A 127 2.53 10.43 -0.42
N GLY A 128 3.56 10.82 -1.16
CA GLY A 128 4.85 10.17 -1.08
C GLY A 128 5.61 10.58 0.18
N ASP A 129 6.43 9.70 0.74
CA ASP A 129 7.28 10.02 1.89
C ASP A 129 8.43 10.96 1.49
N ASN A 130 8.84 10.94 0.22
CA ASN A 130 9.71 11.96 -0.36
C ASN A 130 8.87 13.15 -0.86
N ARG A 131 8.40 13.95 0.07
CA ARG A 131 7.48 15.08 -0.12
C ARG A 131 7.89 16.04 -1.25
N ALA A 132 9.21 16.27 -1.44
CA ALA A 132 9.74 17.16 -2.45
C ALA A 132 9.73 16.55 -3.87
N ASN A 133 9.70 15.22 -3.99
CA ASN A 133 9.75 14.52 -5.27
C ASN A 133 8.71 13.39 -5.32
N SER A 134 7.44 13.78 -5.41
CA SER A 134 6.33 12.85 -5.47
C SER A 134 5.16 13.44 -6.26
N LEU A 135 4.75 12.75 -7.31
CA LEU A 135 3.45 12.95 -7.92
C LEU A 135 2.41 12.26 -7.01
N ASP A 136 1.60 13.07 -6.30
CA ASP A 136 0.63 12.58 -5.33
C ASP A 136 -0.56 13.54 -5.18
N SER A 137 -1.44 13.31 -4.21
CA SER A 137 -2.72 14.03 -4.09
C SER A 137 -2.59 15.55 -3.94
N ARG A 138 -1.41 16.07 -3.64
CA ARG A 138 -1.17 17.53 -3.66
C ARG A 138 -1.22 18.10 -5.08
N ILE A 139 -0.97 17.25 -6.09
CA ILE A 139 -0.94 17.62 -7.51
C ILE A 139 -2.15 17.04 -8.23
N ILE A 140 -2.45 15.76 -8.02
CA ILE A 140 -3.50 15.03 -8.76
C ILE A 140 -4.86 15.05 -8.06
N GLY A 141 -4.96 15.65 -6.87
CA GLY A 141 -6.16 15.62 -6.04
C GLY A 141 -6.36 14.30 -5.26
N PRO A 142 -7.39 14.23 -4.41
CA PRO A 142 -7.80 13.00 -3.75
C PRO A 142 -8.10 11.88 -4.75
N ILE A 143 -7.80 10.63 -4.38
CA ILE A 143 -7.98 9.46 -5.23
C ILE A 143 -9.13 8.58 -4.76
N SER A 144 -9.89 8.07 -5.73
CA SER A 144 -11.00 7.17 -5.45
C SER A 144 -10.53 5.87 -4.76
N LYS A 145 -11.34 5.36 -3.82
CA LYS A 145 -11.14 4.04 -3.21
C LYS A 145 -10.95 2.93 -4.24
N LYS A 146 -11.64 3.01 -5.39
CA LYS A 146 -11.55 2.01 -6.48
C LYS A 146 -10.16 1.95 -7.14
N SER A 147 -9.41 3.04 -7.10
CA SER A 147 -8.04 3.10 -7.64
C SER A 147 -7.03 2.43 -6.70
N ILE A 148 -7.36 2.21 -5.43
CA ILE A 148 -6.47 1.56 -4.47
C ILE A 148 -6.54 0.05 -4.67
N LYS A 149 -5.44 -0.54 -5.13
CA LYS A 149 -5.33 -1.97 -5.44
C LYS A 149 -5.12 -2.84 -4.21
N GLY A 150 -4.42 -2.33 -3.22
CA GLY A 150 -4.12 -3.08 -2.01
C GLY A 150 -3.08 -2.41 -1.14
N ARG A 151 -2.71 -3.11 -0.07
CA ARG A 151 -1.74 -2.66 0.93
C ARG A 151 -0.37 -3.27 0.68
N ALA A 152 0.67 -2.43 0.64
CA ALA A 152 2.06 -2.85 0.56
C ALA A 152 2.74 -2.64 1.92
N LYS A 153 2.94 -3.70 2.70
CA LYS A 153 3.47 -3.58 4.07
C LYS A 153 4.80 -4.26 4.28
N LEU A 154 5.08 -5.36 3.58
CA LEU A 154 6.25 -6.20 3.79
C LEU A 154 7.23 -6.06 2.63
N THR A 155 8.44 -5.56 2.91
CA THR A 155 9.58 -5.63 1.98
C THR A 155 10.22 -6.99 2.10
N ILE A 156 10.43 -7.69 0.97
CA ILE A 156 11.03 -9.02 0.90
C ILE A 156 12.44 -9.01 0.33
N PHE A 157 12.77 -8.04 -0.49
CA PHE A 157 14.10 -7.89 -1.06
C PHE A 157 14.46 -6.38 -1.18
N PRO A 158 15.71 -6.01 -1.01
CA PRO A 158 16.86 -6.82 -0.60
C PRO A 158 16.74 -7.31 0.86
N PHE A 159 17.32 -8.48 1.16
CA PHE A 159 17.20 -9.09 2.50
C PHE A 159 17.68 -8.19 3.64
N LYS A 160 18.65 -7.29 3.39
CA LYS A 160 19.08 -6.27 4.37
C LYS A 160 17.96 -5.29 4.77
N ARG A 161 16.89 -5.21 3.99
CA ARG A 161 15.73 -4.32 4.22
C ARG A 161 14.45 -5.11 4.48
N PHE A 162 14.56 -6.44 4.63
CA PHE A 162 13.44 -7.30 4.96
C PHE A 162 12.70 -6.82 6.19
N GLY A 163 11.39 -6.78 6.14
CA GLY A 163 10.55 -6.45 7.28
C GLY A 163 9.35 -5.56 6.96
N ILE A 164 8.55 -5.38 7.97
CA ILE A 164 7.33 -4.56 7.90
C ILE A 164 7.70 -3.09 7.86
N LYS A 165 7.11 -2.35 6.93
CA LYS A 165 7.25 -0.89 6.83
C LYS A 165 6.04 -0.22 7.48
N LYS A 166 6.36 0.78 8.30
CA LYS A 166 5.39 1.67 8.94
C LYS A 166 5.40 3.00 8.26
#